data_c71ad1b15722425ef9b63e0405f1af06
#
_entry.id   c71ad1b15722425ef9b63e0405f1af06
#
_cell.length_a   1.000
_cell.length_b   1.000
_cell.length_c   1.000
_cell.angle_alpha   90.00
_cell.angle_beta   90.00
_cell.angle_gamma   90.00
#
_symmetry.space_group_name_H-M   'P 1'
#
loop_
_entity.id
_entity.type
_entity.pdbx_description
1 polymer ?
#
loop_
_entity_poly.entity_id
_entity_poly.type
_entity_poly.pdbx_seq_one_letter_code
_entity_poly.pdbx_strand_id
1 'polypeptide(L)'
;MAAQKRILLEDWQEIKPYNKTAKSDLYFLGISNEINDKIYEKEFHLPLQNFIREEGISLFCMFLTSYLEDIISGSEVWNSFIKKHKELYGKPLPFYETDKNYVEGEVNIQDVKFLVWYFINTVNKNILLNPHDPFIQSISEGLVGILETEYEYAPENDLLRETYQIEPTQDYYEVRRLLNNILTKTYLFFPDTGFALLRQEAEIMEAGRRVEATLDDNRDRFIHEACTSLLALSAKEWAILILGKKHPVAKDLEKMSPRVQGSFLFLGEDEKHLKIKHIATDKKFKLLKSSFPKHKDLKEKSIIFMGIVEWHKEWWFSGVSIMSDYNEEFIEKEKQNIHSKESLSFMEDQALIRENLKEHHEAFLIYNKGVPIVFLKKEEVDDFMNGYFDFFTETAGLSAEEKEKAVKKYKPKADKEEEKPDTVMVVFHNINSGFEVYSNIENAFCIKQNKFLDKDRIDQDFYQIFLANFYSKEILDYSIEVSEKKISFFKKNNYTKEELDFFTRFFKQGNYHTKPRLTVIKNA
;
A
#
# COMPACT_ATOMS: atom_id res chain seq x y z
N MET A 1 -8.08 4.84 36.88
CA MET A 1 -6.87 4.87 36.06
C MET A 1 -6.46 3.43 35.81
N ALA A 2 -6.26 3.02 34.58
CA ALA A 2 -5.66 1.73 34.30
C ALA A 2 -4.24 1.71 34.91
N ALA A 3 -3.82 0.57 35.42
CA ALA A 3 -2.49 0.47 35.99
C ALA A 3 -1.46 0.53 34.84
N GLN A 4 -0.46 1.40 34.97
CA GLN A 4 0.65 1.48 34.04
C GLN A 4 1.27 0.08 33.84
N LYS A 5 1.31 -0.39 32.60
CA LYS A 5 1.96 -1.66 32.25
C LYS A 5 3.42 -1.40 31.89
N ARG A 6 4.34 -2.07 32.59
CA ARG A 6 5.76 -2.03 32.24
C ARG A 6 5.99 -2.81 30.96
N ILE A 7 6.81 -2.28 30.07
CA ILE A 7 7.24 -2.95 28.83
C ILE A 7 8.24 -4.05 29.19
N LEU A 8 8.02 -5.27 28.71
CA LEU A 8 8.87 -6.42 28.95
C LEU A 8 9.81 -6.67 27.78
N LEU A 9 10.86 -7.47 28.01
CA LEU A 9 11.81 -7.83 26.98
C LEU A 9 11.15 -8.58 25.80
N GLU A 10 10.13 -9.39 26.08
CA GLU A 10 9.35 -10.10 25.05
C GLU A 10 8.61 -9.10 24.14
N ASP A 11 7.97 -8.08 24.72
CA ASP A 11 7.28 -7.02 23.96
C ASP A 11 8.28 -6.27 23.05
N TRP A 12 9.49 -5.95 23.59
CA TRP A 12 10.56 -5.30 22.83
C TRP A 12 11.05 -6.15 21.66
N GLN A 13 11.27 -7.45 21.90
CA GLN A 13 11.77 -8.37 20.88
C GLN A 13 10.75 -8.66 19.78
N GLU A 14 9.45 -8.59 20.07
CA GLU A 14 8.39 -8.82 19.08
C GLU A 14 8.46 -7.85 17.89
N ILE A 15 8.86 -6.61 18.13
CA ILE A 15 8.98 -5.58 17.09
C ILE A 15 10.33 -5.57 16.37
N LYS A 16 11.28 -6.43 16.77
CA LYS A 16 12.64 -6.44 16.18
C LYS A 16 12.71 -7.31 14.91
N PRO A 17 13.53 -6.90 13.92
CA PRO A 17 13.69 -7.64 12.67
C PRO A 17 14.63 -8.86 12.81
N TYR A 18 15.18 -9.10 13.97
CA TYR A 18 16.08 -10.22 14.28
C TYR A 18 15.48 -11.16 15.34
N ASN A 19 15.92 -12.43 15.34
CA ASN A 19 15.37 -13.48 16.22
C ASN A 19 16.26 -13.81 17.43
N LYS A 20 17.33 -13.02 17.67
CA LYS A 20 18.26 -13.24 18.77
C LYS A 20 18.30 -11.99 19.63
N THR A 21 18.43 -12.13 20.93
CA THR A 21 18.61 -11.00 21.83
C THR A 21 19.93 -10.29 21.54
N ALA A 22 19.89 -9.00 21.23
CA ALA A 22 21.07 -8.16 21.12
C ALA A 22 21.58 -7.76 22.52
N LYS A 23 22.87 -7.48 22.63
CA LYS A 23 23.45 -7.03 23.92
C LYS A 23 22.88 -5.69 24.38
N SER A 24 22.47 -4.86 23.44
CA SER A 24 21.88 -3.54 23.63
C SER A 24 20.39 -3.54 23.98
N ASP A 25 19.67 -4.67 23.77
CA ASP A 25 18.21 -4.73 23.94
C ASP A 25 17.73 -4.29 25.34
N LEU A 26 18.45 -4.69 26.39
CA LEU A 26 18.08 -4.29 27.76
C LEU A 26 18.29 -2.80 28.01
N TYR A 27 19.27 -2.18 27.36
CA TYR A 27 19.49 -0.74 27.43
C TYR A 27 18.33 0.03 26.80
N PHE A 28 18.01 -0.29 25.56
CA PHE A 28 16.90 0.34 24.84
C PHE A 28 15.52 0.04 25.47
N LEU A 29 15.34 -1.15 26.05
CA LEU A 29 14.15 -1.45 26.86
C LEU A 29 14.05 -0.51 28.09
N GLY A 30 15.18 -0.17 28.70
CA GLY A 30 15.25 0.82 29.78
C GLY A 30 14.71 2.17 29.34
N ILE A 31 15.19 2.69 28.19
CA ILE A 31 14.71 3.94 27.59
C ILE A 31 13.23 3.88 27.26
N SER A 32 12.75 2.75 26.68
CA SER A 32 11.32 2.57 26.39
C SER A 32 10.46 2.67 27.65
N ASN A 33 10.93 2.14 28.78
CA ASN A 33 10.23 2.25 30.05
C ASN A 33 10.32 3.66 30.65
N GLU A 34 11.40 4.39 30.45
CA GLU A 34 11.53 5.79 30.87
C GLU A 34 10.54 6.69 30.08
N ILE A 35 10.46 6.51 28.76
CA ILE A 35 9.46 7.17 27.92
C ILE A 35 8.04 6.79 28.39
N ASN A 36 7.80 5.52 28.72
CA ASN A 36 6.53 5.04 29.23
C ASN A 36 6.15 5.74 30.57
N ASP A 37 7.09 5.86 31.49
CA ASP A 37 6.89 6.57 32.75
C ASP A 37 6.50 8.04 32.49
N LYS A 38 7.18 8.71 31.56
CA LYS A 38 6.89 10.09 31.16
C LYS A 38 5.50 10.23 30.52
N ILE A 39 5.11 9.31 29.64
CA ILE A 39 3.79 9.31 29.00
C ILE A 39 2.65 9.15 30.01
N TYR A 40 2.86 8.40 31.11
CA TYR A 40 1.83 8.26 32.15
C TYR A 40 1.71 9.46 33.08
N GLU A 41 2.53 10.50 32.94
CA GLU A 41 2.24 11.80 33.55
C GLU A 41 0.90 12.34 33.03
N LYS A 42 0.08 12.88 33.92
CA LYS A 42 -1.31 13.24 33.62
C LYS A 42 -1.47 14.20 32.43
N GLU A 43 -0.48 15.06 32.23
CA GLU A 43 -0.49 16.05 31.14
C GLU A 43 -0.35 15.44 29.74
N PHE A 44 0.29 14.28 29.61
CA PHE A 44 0.46 13.58 28.34
C PHE A 44 -0.52 12.44 28.17
N HIS A 45 -0.76 11.66 29.23
CA HIS A 45 -1.60 10.45 29.18
C HIS A 45 -3.04 10.75 28.77
N LEU A 46 -3.69 11.72 29.43
CA LEU A 46 -5.10 12.03 29.15
C LEU A 46 -5.35 12.52 27.70
N PRO A 47 -4.53 13.45 27.14
CA PRO A 47 -4.69 13.81 25.74
C PRO A 47 -4.38 12.67 24.79
N LEU A 48 -3.34 11.85 25.05
CA LEU A 48 -2.92 10.75 24.18
C LEU A 48 -4.00 9.68 24.03
N GLN A 49 -4.78 9.41 25.10
CA GLN A 49 -5.89 8.45 25.07
C GLN A 49 -7.02 8.83 24.09
N ASN A 50 -7.12 10.08 23.65
CA ASN A 50 -8.06 10.48 22.61
C ASN A 50 -7.65 9.95 21.23
N PHE A 51 -6.40 9.59 21.04
CA PHE A 51 -5.82 9.20 19.75
C PHE A 51 -5.38 7.75 19.70
N ILE A 52 -4.82 7.23 20.80
CA ILE A 52 -4.23 5.88 20.89
C ILE A 52 -4.92 5.13 22.04
N ARG A 53 -5.27 3.87 21.78
CA ARG A 53 -5.77 2.97 22.85
C ARG A 53 -4.67 2.64 23.84
N GLU A 54 -5.03 2.29 25.05
CA GLU A 54 -4.11 1.95 26.14
C GLU A 54 -3.07 0.90 25.73
N GLU A 55 -3.49 -0.14 25.01
CA GLU A 55 -2.62 -1.21 24.51
C GLU A 55 -1.57 -0.71 23.50
N GLY A 56 -1.82 0.44 22.86
CA GLY A 56 -0.90 1.04 21.88
C GLY A 56 0.19 1.90 22.51
N ILE A 57 0.08 2.28 23.80
CA ILE A 57 1.05 3.17 24.45
C ILE A 57 2.43 2.52 24.55
N SER A 58 2.52 1.25 24.94
CA SER A 58 3.79 0.51 24.99
C SER A 58 4.46 0.46 23.62
N LEU A 59 3.68 0.23 22.56
CA LEU A 59 4.20 0.23 21.19
C LEU A 59 4.71 1.62 20.77
N PHE A 60 4.01 2.69 21.17
CA PHE A 60 4.43 4.05 20.91
C PHE A 60 5.79 4.37 21.56
N CYS A 61 5.98 3.96 22.82
CA CYS A 61 7.25 4.12 23.53
C CYS A 61 8.38 3.35 22.83
N MET A 62 8.15 2.08 22.49
CA MET A 62 9.10 1.24 21.77
C MET A 62 9.40 1.79 20.36
N PHE A 63 8.43 2.37 19.68
CA PHE A 63 8.58 3.00 18.37
C PHE A 63 9.55 4.18 18.43
N LEU A 64 9.39 5.10 19.39
CA LEU A 64 10.29 6.24 19.56
C LEU A 64 11.70 5.80 20.00
N THR A 65 11.80 4.80 20.87
CA THR A 65 13.10 4.24 21.25
C THR A 65 13.79 3.57 20.08
N SER A 66 13.04 2.90 19.18
CA SER A 66 13.62 2.26 18.00
C SER A 66 14.10 3.27 16.95
N TYR A 67 13.53 4.47 16.89
CA TYR A 67 14.08 5.58 16.12
C TYR A 67 15.47 5.98 16.65
N LEU A 68 15.64 6.12 17.97
CA LEU A 68 16.93 6.40 18.58
C LEU A 68 17.94 5.28 18.28
N GLU A 69 17.52 4.02 18.44
CA GLU A 69 18.37 2.86 18.15
C GLU A 69 18.82 2.81 16.68
N ASP A 70 17.93 3.14 15.73
CA ASP A 70 18.24 3.22 14.30
C ASP A 70 19.33 4.25 14.00
N ILE A 71 19.20 5.47 14.54
CA ILE A 71 20.18 6.55 14.33
C ILE A 71 21.55 6.13 14.90
N ILE A 72 21.59 5.65 16.13
CA ILE A 72 22.85 5.28 16.82
C ILE A 72 23.51 4.09 16.12
N SER A 73 22.72 3.10 15.70
CA SER A 73 23.25 1.89 15.08
C SER A 73 23.55 2.04 13.59
N GLY A 74 23.15 3.14 12.96
CA GLY A 74 23.35 3.37 11.53
C GLY A 74 22.65 2.33 10.65
N SER A 75 21.42 1.92 11.00
CA SER A 75 20.65 0.97 10.19
C SER A 75 20.01 1.62 8.95
N GLU A 76 20.14 2.94 8.81
CA GLU A 76 19.75 3.75 7.64
C GLU A 76 18.24 3.82 7.34
N VAL A 77 17.37 3.36 8.22
CA VAL A 77 15.92 3.38 7.97
C VAL A 77 15.38 4.82 8.00
N TRP A 78 15.64 5.55 9.08
CA TRP A 78 15.26 6.96 9.21
C TRP A 78 15.94 7.85 8.17
N ASN A 79 17.23 7.68 8.01
CA ASN A 79 18.01 8.43 7.01
C ASN A 79 17.50 8.19 5.59
N SER A 80 17.02 7.00 5.27
CA SER A 80 16.41 6.68 3.97
C SER A 80 15.11 7.46 3.75
N PHE A 81 14.28 7.60 4.79
CA PHE A 81 13.09 8.44 4.74
C PHE A 81 13.46 9.91 4.49
N ILE A 82 14.35 10.48 5.29
CA ILE A 82 14.80 11.87 5.16
C ILE A 82 15.36 12.15 3.75
N LYS A 83 16.26 11.29 3.27
CA LYS A 83 16.85 11.40 1.93
C LYS A 83 15.78 11.36 0.82
N LYS A 84 14.81 10.43 0.94
CA LYS A 84 13.75 10.28 -0.06
C LYS A 84 12.76 11.45 -0.01
N HIS A 85 12.38 11.92 1.17
CA HIS A 85 11.52 13.09 1.33
C HIS A 85 12.18 14.35 0.73
N LYS A 86 13.47 14.53 0.99
CA LYS A 86 14.26 15.64 0.41
C LYS A 86 14.37 15.55 -1.13
N GLU A 87 14.50 14.32 -1.67
CA GLU A 87 14.47 14.09 -3.13
C GLU A 87 13.12 14.49 -3.74
N LEU A 88 12.01 14.20 -3.06
CA LEU A 88 10.66 14.47 -3.57
C LEU A 88 10.23 15.93 -3.38
N TYR A 89 10.56 16.56 -2.24
CA TYR A 89 9.96 17.82 -1.80
C TYR A 89 10.97 18.92 -1.46
N GLY A 90 12.28 18.66 -1.59
CA GLY A 90 13.33 19.65 -1.36
C GLY A 90 13.63 19.93 0.12
N LYS A 91 12.90 19.35 1.07
CA LYS A 91 13.07 19.51 2.52
C LYS A 91 13.12 18.15 3.25
N PRO A 92 13.82 18.04 4.41
CA PRO A 92 13.98 16.77 5.12
C PRO A 92 12.67 16.16 5.61
N LEU A 93 11.76 16.99 6.13
CA LEU A 93 10.53 16.55 6.80
C LEU A 93 9.28 17.18 6.16
N PRO A 94 8.14 16.49 6.17
CA PRO A 94 6.85 17.13 5.93
C PRO A 94 6.48 18.03 7.11
N PHE A 95 5.68 19.07 6.89
CA PHE A 95 5.05 19.95 7.88
C PHE A 95 5.99 20.81 8.74
N TYR A 96 7.18 20.32 9.09
CA TYR A 96 8.07 20.99 10.03
C TYR A 96 9.27 21.60 9.31
N GLU A 97 9.45 22.91 9.46
CA GLU A 97 10.63 23.59 8.95
C GLU A 97 11.86 23.21 9.78
N THR A 98 12.96 22.93 9.06
CA THR A 98 14.24 22.65 9.68
C THR A 98 15.09 23.91 9.70
N ASP A 99 15.55 24.30 10.89
CA ASP A 99 16.44 25.45 11.08
C ASP A 99 17.92 25.05 11.03
N LYS A 100 18.79 26.00 11.35
CA LYS A 100 20.25 25.78 11.39
C LYS A 100 20.72 24.78 12.46
N ASN A 101 19.87 24.44 13.43
CA ASN A 101 20.20 23.52 14.50
C ASN A 101 19.78 22.09 14.18
N TYR A 102 19.04 21.89 13.07
CA TYR A 102 18.68 20.55 12.61
C TYR A 102 19.89 19.84 12.01
N VAL A 103 20.27 18.70 12.59
CA VAL A 103 21.40 17.89 12.11
C VAL A 103 20.88 16.51 11.65
N GLU A 104 20.99 16.23 10.34
CA GLU A 104 20.58 14.94 9.80
C GLU A 104 21.38 13.81 10.46
N GLY A 105 20.71 12.79 11.00
CA GLY A 105 21.35 11.65 11.69
C GLY A 105 21.54 11.84 13.19
N GLU A 106 21.11 12.97 13.75
CA GLU A 106 21.04 13.20 15.19
C GLU A 106 19.58 13.30 15.66
N VAL A 107 19.35 13.31 16.97
CA VAL A 107 18.01 13.52 17.53
C VAL A 107 17.59 14.98 17.37
N ASN A 108 16.44 15.23 16.74
CA ASN A 108 15.90 16.57 16.57
C ASN A 108 14.43 16.62 17.02
N ILE A 109 14.03 17.72 17.63
CA ILE A 109 12.63 17.91 18.03
C ILE A 109 11.65 17.81 16.87
N GLN A 110 12.04 18.24 15.66
CA GLN A 110 11.22 18.15 14.45
C GLN A 110 10.97 16.70 14.04
N ASP A 111 11.98 15.83 14.17
CA ASP A 111 11.86 14.39 13.93
C ASP A 111 10.86 13.76 14.93
N VAL A 112 10.98 14.09 16.21
CA VAL A 112 10.09 13.59 17.26
C VAL A 112 8.65 14.03 17.00
N LYS A 113 8.41 15.30 16.64
CA LYS A 113 7.07 15.79 16.25
C LYS A 113 6.49 15.00 15.08
N PHE A 114 7.29 14.78 14.06
CA PHE A 114 6.84 14.00 12.90
C PHE A 114 6.53 12.56 13.28
N LEU A 115 7.38 11.91 14.08
CA LEU A 115 7.19 10.54 14.54
C LEU A 115 5.93 10.38 15.39
N VAL A 116 5.64 11.34 16.29
CA VAL A 116 4.40 11.38 17.07
C VAL A 116 3.19 11.49 16.15
N TRP A 117 3.21 12.45 15.22
CA TRP A 117 2.14 12.62 14.23
C TRP A 117 1.95 11.36 13.39
N TYR A 118 3.05 10.81 12.87
CA TYR A 118 3.05 9.63 12.00
C TYR A 118 2.47 8.41 12.72
N PHE A 119 2.93 8.13 13.94
CA PHE A 119 2.44 6.99 14.71
C PHE A 119 0.93 7.09 14.96
N ILE A 120 0.46 8.24 15.44
CA ILE A 120 -0.97 8.43 15.75
C ILE A 120 -1.84 8.22 14.52
N ASN A 121 -1.51 8.84 13.37
CA ASN A 121 -2.29 8.72 12.15
C ASN A 121 -2.16 7.32 11.49
N THR A 122 -1.10 6.59 11.80
CA THR A 122 -0.90 5.22 11.31
C THR A 122 -1.76 4.22 12.07
N VAL A 123 -1.80 4.29 13.40
CA VAL A 123 -2.59 3.37 14.23
C VAL A 123 -4.07 3.73 14.26
N ASN A 124 -4.43 4.97 13.97
CA ASN A 124 -5.81 5.45 13.90
C ASN A 124 -6.09 6.13 12.54
N LYS A 125 -6.31 5.33 11.51
CA LYS A 125 -6.55 5.81 10.13
C LYS A 125 -7.93 6.50 9.93
N ASN A 126 -8.77 6.55 10.97
CA ASN A 126 -10.07 7.21 10.89
C ASN A 126 -10.02 8.70 11.23
N ILE A 127 -8.84 9.20 11.60
CA ILE A 127 -8.63 10.61 11.92
C ILE A 127 -7.54 11.19 11.03
N LEU A 128 -7.61 12.51 10.86
CA LEU A 128 -6.50 13.31 10.35
C LEU A 128 -6.12 14.30 11.44
N LEU A 129 -5.09 13.97 12.21
CA LEU A 129 -4.55 14.89 13.22
C LEU A 129 -3.78 16.00 12.51
N ASN A 130 -4.07 17.26 12.89
CA ASN A 130 -3.31 18.39 12.36
C ASN A 130 -1.84 18.27 12.83
N PRO A 131 -0.84 18.30 11.93
CA PRO A 131 0.57 18.25 12.31
C PRO A 131 1.01 19.35 13.29
N HIS A 132 0.33 20.50 13.26
CA HIS A 132 0.59 21.64 14.14
C HIS A 132 -0.31 21.68 15.39
N ASP A 133 -0.92 20.54 15.76
CA ASP A 133 -1.71 20.45 16.99
C ASP A 133 -0.82 20.73 18.21
N PRO A 134 -1.25 21.60 19.15
CA PRO A 134 -0.47 21.91 20.36
C PRO A 134 -0.08 20.68 21.19
N PHE A 135 -0.88 19.61 21.13
CA PHE A 135 -0.57 18.35 21.79
C PHE A 135 0.71 17.71 21.24
N ILE A 136 0.90 17.70 19.89
CA ILE A 136 2.12 17.17 19.27
C ILE A 136 3.35 17.93 19.76
N GLN A 137 3.26 19.27 19.82
CA GLN A 137 4.34 20.11 20.33
C GLN A 137 4.67 19.74 21.79
N SER A 138 3.64 19.73 22.66
CA SER A 138 3.82 19.49 24.10
C SER A 138 4.43 18.11 24.40
N ILE A 139 3.89 17.04 23.80
CA ILE A 139 4.39 15.69 24.05
C ILE A 139 5.81 15.49 23.49
N SER A 140 6.12 16.10 22.34
CA SER A 140 7.45 16.01 21.75
C SER A 140 8.50 16.75 22.57
N GLU A 141 8.18 17.93 23.12
CA GLU A 141 9.04 18.66 24.06
C GLU A 141 9.28 17.87 25.35
N GLY A 142 8.27 17.14 25.82
CA GLY A 142 8.40 16.29 27.02
C GLY A 142 9.29 15.07 26.81
N LEU A 143 9.42 14.59 25.57
CA LEU A 143 10.14 13.34 25.25
C LEU A 143 11.52 13.56 24.65
N VAL A 144 11.74 14.66 23.91
CA VAL A 144 13.01 14.89 23.19
C VAL A 144 14.21 14.90 24.13
N GLY A 145 14.08 15.47 25.33
CA GLY A 145 15.17 15.54 26.32
C GLY A 145 15.65 14.17 26.79
N ILE A 146 14.76 13.15 26.86
CA ILE A 146 15.14 11.76 27.15
C ILE A 146 15.98 11.23 26.00
N LEU A 147 15.51 11.38 24.77
CA LEU A 147 16.18 10.87 23.57
C LEU A 147 17.55 11.54 23.33
N GLU A 148 17.66 12.85 23.52
CA GLU A 148 18.91 13.61 23.40
C GLU A 148 19.94 13.18 24.45
N THR A 149 19.51 12.99 25.72
CA THR A 149 20.39 12.52 26.78
C THR A 149 20.93 11.13 26.45
N GLU A 150 20.08 10.22 26.04
CA GLU A 150 20.45 8.84 25.75
C GLU A 150 21.25 8.69 24.44
N TYR A 151 21.11 9.61 23.48
CA TYR A 151 21.89 9.62 22.25
C TYR A 151 23.40 9.63 22.49
N GLU A 152 23.85 10.30 23.54
CA GLU A 152 25.28 10.42 23.92
C GLU A 152 25.87 9.12 24.50
N TYR A 153 25.02 8.24 25.08
CA TYR A 153 25.49 7.11 25.90
C TYR A 153 25.02 5.74 25.37
N ALA A 154 24.02 5.70 24.53
CA ALA A 154 23.45 4.44 24.11
C ALA A 154 24.41 3.63 23.19
N PRO A 155 24.49 2.30 23.40
CA PRO A 155 25.35 1.44 22.60
C PRO A 155 24.80 1.20 21.19
N GLU A 156 25.68 1.06 20.21
CA GLU A 156 25.29 0.57 18.88
C GLU A 156 24.72 -0.85 18.93
N ASN A 157 23.78 -1.14 18.04
CA ASN A 157 23.24 -2.47 17.80
C ASN A 157 23.69 -3.02 16.45
N ASP A 158 24.83 -3.73 16.45
CA ASP A 158 25.36 -4.37 15.24
C ASP A 158 24.37 -5.34 14.60
N LEU A 159 23.60 -6.08 15.42
CA LEU A 159 22.62 -7.05 14.93
C LEU A 159 21.49 -6.38 14.15
N LEU A 160 21.05 -5.19 14.59
CA LEU A 160 20.07 -4.39 13.86
C LEU A 160 20.63 -3.94 12.52
N ARG A 161 21.85 -3.41 12.50
CA ARG A 161 22.52 -2.97 11.27
C ARG A 161 22.70 -4.12 10.28
N GLU A 162 23.19 -5.27 10.75
CA GLU A 162 23.40 -6.47 9.92
C GLU A 162 22.10 -7.00 9.29
N THR A 163 20.96 -6.85 9.98
CA THR A 163 19.67 -7.33 9.48
C THR A 163 19.23 -6.68 8.17
N TYR A 164 19.66 -5.43 7.93
CA TYR A 164 19.36 -4.70 6.69
C TYR A 164 20.46 -4.82 5.63
N GLN A 165 21.54 -5.54 5.93
CA GLN A 165 22.60 -5.83 4.96
C GLN A 165 22.33 -7.14 4.23
N ILE A 166 22.79 -7.23 3.00
CA ILE A 166 22.66 -8.41 2.16
C ILE A 166 23.88 -8.54 1.25
N GLU A 167 24.40 -9.77 1.12
CA GLU A 167 25.53 -10.04 0.23
C GLU A 167 25.12 -9.92 -1.25
N PRO A 168 26.01 -9.44 -2.13
CA PRO A 168 25.70 -9.21 -3.55
C PRO A 168 25.28 -10.46 -4.33
N THR A 169 25.67 -11.66 -3.87
CA THR A 169 25.45 -12.94 -4.57
C THR A 169 24.23 -13.70 -4.07
N GLN A 170 23.40 -13.08 -3.23
CA GLN A 170 22.25 -13.76 -2.62
C GLN A 170 21.17 -14.13 -3.63
N ASP A 171 20.52 -15.25 -3.35
CA ASP A 171 19.40 -15.72 -4.13
C ASP A 171 18.10 -14.93 -3.86
N TYR A 172 17.06 -15.27 -4.61
CA TYR A 172 15.75 -14.62 -4.47
C TYR A 172 15.17 -14.76 -3.05
N TYR A 173 15.35 -15.89 -2.37
CA TYR A 173 14.73 -16.12 -1.07
C TYR A 173 15.36 -15.27 0.05
N GLU A 174 16.66 -15.01 -0.03
CA GLU A 174 17.35 -14.10 0.89
C GLU A 174 16.87 -12.66 0.68
N VAL A 175 16.75 -12.24 -0.57
CA VAL A 175 16.18 -10.93 -0.91
C VAL A 175 14.73 -10.82 -0.44
N ARG A 176 13.91 -11.84 -0.68
CA ARG A 176 12.52 -11.90 -0.21
C ARG A 176 12.43 -11.79 1.32
N ARG A 177 13.37 -12.40 2.06
CA ARG A 177 13.46 -12.27 3.53
C ARG A 177 13.74 -10.83 3.95
N LEU A 178 14.68 -10.14 3.28
CA LEU A 178 14.95 -8.73 3.53
C LEU A 178 13.68 -7.88 3.28
N LEU A 179 12.99 -8.07 2.16
CA LEU A 179 11.76 -7.35 1.84
C LEU A 179 10.66 -7.57 2.89
N ASN A 180 10.51 -8.81 3.35
CA ASN A 180 9.57 -9.14 4.43
C ASN A 180 9.93 -8.41 5.73
N ASN A 181 11.19 -8.44 6.15
CA ASN A 181 11.64 -7.76 7.37
C ASN A 181 11.40 -6.25 7.29
N ILE A 182 11.65 -5.64 6.13
CA ILE A 182 11.39 -4.22 5.92
C ILE A 182 9.92 -3.91 6.17
N LEU A 183 8.98 -4.61 5.53
CA LEU A 183 7.56 -4.29 5.67
C LEU A 183 6.96 -4.64 7.02
N THR A 184 7.42 -5.72 7.65
CA THR A 184 6.69 -6.32 8.78
C THR A 184 7.39 -6.24 10.12
N LYS A 185 8.69 -5.92 10.14
CA LYS A 185 9.53 -5.91 11.34
C LYS A 185 10.36 -4.63 11.53
N THR A 186 10.35 -3.72 10.56
CA THR A 186 10.99 -2.42 10.72
C THR A 186 10.09 -1.53 11.59
N TYR A 187 10.64 -0.92 12.64
CA TYR A 187 9.86 -0.12 13.60
C TYR A 187 8.99 0.94 12.91
N LEU A 188 9.52 1.59 11.87
CA LEU A 188 8.84 2.65 11.14
C LEU A 188 7.60 2.13 10.38
N PHE A 189 7.59 0.88 9.96
CA PHE A 189 6.51 0.29 9.18
C PHE A 189 5.70 -0.77 9.94
N PHE A 190 6.18 -1.25 11.08
CA PHE A 190 5.47 -2.25 11.88
C PHE A 190 4.06 -1.81 12.30
N PRO A 191 3.83 -0.54 12.77
CA PRO A 191 2.48 -0.06 13.08
C PRO A 191 1.57 0.07 11.85
N ASP A 192 2.13 0.15 10.66
CA ASP A 192 1.41 0.29 9.39
C ASP A 192 1.23 -1.06 8.69
N THR A 193 2.21 -1.46 7.89
CA THR A 193 2.15 -2.68 7.08
C THR A 193 2.26 -3.95 7.92
N GLY A 194 3.02 -3.94 9.03
CA GLY A 194 3.07 -5.06 9.96
C GLY A 194 1.68 -5.39 10.54
N PHE A 195 0.98 -4.38 11.05
CA PHE A 195 -0.39 -4.55 11.56
C PHE A 195 -1.40 -4.87 10.46
N ALA A 196 -1.22 -4.32 9.25
CA ALA A 196 -2.08 -4.66 8.14
C ALA A 196 -1.99 -6.15 7.79
N LEU A 197 -0.78 -6.72 7.75
CA LEU A 197 -0.59 -8.15 7.52
C LEU A 197 -1.20 -8.99 8.64
N LEU A 198 -0.95 -8.66 9.91
CA LEU A 198 -1.51 -9.40 11.06
C LEU A 198 -3.04 -9.40 11.03
N ARG A 199 -3.67 -8.30 10.64
CA ARG A 199 -5.13 -8.22 10.50
C ARG A 199 -5.63 -9.13 9.39
N GLN A 200 -5.01 -9.12 8.20
CA GLN A 200 -5.37 -10.01 7.10
C GLN A 200 -5.21 -11.48 7.50
N GLU A 201 -4.16 -11.82 8.24
CA GLU A 201 -3.96 -13.18 8.75
C GLU A 201 -5.04 -13.60 9.73
N ALA A 202 -5.46 -12.72 10.64
CA ALA A 202 -6.57 -12.98 11.55
C ALA A 202 -7.88 -13.24 10.80
N GLU A 203 -8.20 -12.42 9.79
CA GLU A 203 -9.39 -12.62 8.93
C GLU A 203 -9.35 -13.96 8.19
N ILE A 204 -8.18 -14.37 7.68
CA ILE A 204 -8.00 -15.68 7.03
C ILE A 204 -8.20 -16.83 8.03
N MET A 205 -7.69 -16.70 9.25
CA MET A 205 -7.87 -17.70 10.30
C MET A 205 -9.34 -17.86 10.68
N GLU A 206 -10.06 -16.76 10.81
CA GLU A 206 -11.49 -16.75 11.11
C GLU A 206 -12.33 -17.40 10.00
N ALA A 207 -11.94 -17.21 8.75
CA ALA A 207 -12.62 -17.81 7.61
C ALA A 207 -12.49 -19.34 7.52
N GLY A 208 -11.51 -19.97 8.17
CA GLY A 208 -11.42 -21.39 8.49
C GLY A 208 -11.23 -22.38 7.33
N ARG A 209 -10.98 -21.92 6.07
CA ARG A 209 -10.80 -22.82 4.91
C ARG A 209 -9.37 -22.75 4.36
N ARG A 210 -8.66 -23.91 4.28
CA ARG A 210 -7.29 -24.03 3.73
C ARG A 210 -6.32 -23.00 4.31
N VAL A 211 -6.38 -22.78 5.62
CA VAL A 211 -5.75 -21.68 6.33
C VAL A 211 -4.26 -21.53 5.99
N GLU A 212 -3.46 -22.60 6.12
CA GLU A 212 -2.00 -22.53 5.89
C GLU A 212 -1.65 -22.06 4.48
N ALA A 213 -2.21 -22.68 3.44
CA ALA A 213 -1.92 -22.32 2.06
C ALA A 213 -2.37 -20.88 1.75
N THR A 214 -3.48 -20.44 2.33
CA THR A 214 -4.00 -19.08 2.14
C THR A 214 -3.12 -18.05 2.88
N LEU A 215 -2.64 -18.36 4.08
CA LEU A 215 -1.72 -17.51 4.82
C LEU A 215 -0.39 -17.34 4.10
N ASP A 216 0.20 -18.45 3.61
CA ASP A 216 1.48 -18.40 2.90
C ASP A 216 1.38 -17.63 1.59
N ASP A 217 0.28 -17.81 0.83
CA ASP A 217 0.04 -17.01 -0.39
C ASP A 217 -0.20 -15.54 -0.06
N ASN A 218 -0.96 -15.24 1.00
CA ASN A 218 -1.20 -13.87 1.43
C ASN A 218 0.10 -13.16 1.84
N ARG A 219 0.94 -13.81 2.64
CA ARG A 219 2.26 -13.28 3.03
C ARG A 219 3.14 -12.99 1.84
N ASP A 220 3.20 -13.94 0.90
CA ASP A 220 4.02 -13.79 -0.30
C ASP A 220 3.52 -12.65 -1.20
N ARG A 221 2.20 -12.57 -1.42
CA ARG A 221 1.57 -11.47 -2.16
C ARG A 221 1.85 -10.12 -1.47
N PHE A 222 1.68 -10.07 -0.15
CA PHE A 222 1.87 -8.86 0.64
C PHE A 222 3.28 -8.26 0.49
N ILE A 223 4.32 -9.08 0.51
CA ILE A 223 5.72 -8.64 0.34
C ILE A 223 5.93 -7.95 -1.01
N HIS A 224 5.23 -8.40 -2.06
CA HIS A 224 5.41 -7.89 -3.42
C HIS A 224 4.48 -6.73 -3.79
N GLU A 225 3.32 -6.61 -3.13
CA GLU A 225 2.25 -5.70 -3.54
C GLU A 225 1.97 -4.59 -2.53
N ALA A 226 2.27 -4.82 -1.23
CA ALA A 226 1.99 -3.82 -0.21
C ALA A 226 2.95 -2.62 -0.31
N CYS A 227 2.38 -1.45 -0.03
CA CYS A 227 3.11 -0.19 0.08
C CYS A 227 2.90 0.40 1.48
N THR A 228 3.93 1.03 2.01
CA THR A 228 3.85 1.75 3.28
C THR A 228 3.03 3.03 3.13
N SER A 229 2.33 3.46 4.17
CA SER A 229 1.70 4.78 4.20
C SER A 229 2.74 5.89 4.09
N LEU A 230 3.94 5.67 4.62
CA LEU A 230 5.03 6.61 4.50
C LEU A 230 5.56 6.64 3.07
N LEU A 231 5.36 7.76 2.36
CA LEU A 231 5.77 8.03 0.98
C LEU A 231 5.18 7.10 -0.09
N ALA A 232 4.28 6.19 0.25
CA ALA A 232 3.68 5.20 -0.66
C ALA A 232 4.73 4.33 -1.37
N LEU A 233 5.77 3.88 -0.68
CA LEU A 233 6.83 3.06 -1.24
C LEU A 233 6.62 1.57 -0.95
N SER A 234 6.98 0.73 -1.93
CA SER A 234 7.02 -0.72 -1.80
C SER A 234 8.23 -1.20 -0.99
N ALA A 235 8.21 -2.45 -0.51
CA ALA A 235 9.36 -3.07 0.13
C ALA A 235 10.65 -2.96 -0.68
N LYS A 236 10.53 -3.16 -1.99
CA LYS A 236 11.65 -3.09 -2.95
C LYS A 236 12.28 -1.70 -2.98
N GLU A 237 11.46 -0.65 -3.02
CA GLU A 237 11.94 0.73 -3.04
C GLU A 237 12.60 1.11 -1.72
N TRP A 238 12.04 0.69 -0.58
CA TRP A 238 12.70 0.87 0.71
C TRP A 238 14.03 0.12 0.82
N ALA A 239 14.09 -1.13 0.34
CA ALA A 239 15.34 -1.89 0.32
C ALA A 239 16.44 -1.17 -0.49
N ILE A 240 16.09 -0.60 -1.67
CA ILE A 240 17.02 0.17 -2.50
C ILE A 240 17.52 1.42 -1.76
N LEU A 241 16.67 2.10 -1.00
CA LEU A 241 17.03 3.28 -0.23
C LEU A 241 17.95 2.93 0.95
N ILE A 242 17.61 1.90 1.73
CA ILE A 242 18.35 1.46 2.91
C ILE A 242 19.73 0.92 2.52
N LEU A 243 19.81 0.08 1.48
CA LEU A 243 21.07 -0.44 0.94
C LEU A 243 21.92 0.67 0.27
N GLY A 244 21.26 1.70 -0.23
CA GLY A 244 21.88 2.75 -1.04
C GLY A 244 22.03 2.37 -2.51
N LYS A 245 21.86 3.34 -3.43
CA LYS A 245 21.87 3.16 -4.89
C LYS A 245 23.17 2.55 -5.46
N LYS A 246 24.27 2.59 -4.70
CA LYS A 246 25.57 2.01 -5.12
C LYS A 246 25.68 0.51 -4.81
N HIS A 247 24.83 -0.01 -3.94
CA HIS A 247 24.86 -1.43 -3.58
C HIS A 247 24.47 -2.29 -4.80
N PRO A 248 25.19 -3.38 -5.11
CA PRO A 248 24.88 -4.22 -6.28
C PRO A 248 23.45 -4.73 -6.30
N VAL A 249 22.94 -5.24 -5.16
CA VAL A 249 21.58 -5.76 -5.02
C VAL A 249 20.52 -4.68 -5.29
N ALA A 250 20.79 -3.39 -5.02
CA ALA A 250 19.85 -2.32 -5.32
C ALA A 250 19.52 -2.26 -6.83
N LYS A 251 20.53 -2.42 -7.70
CA LYS A 251 20.33 -2.46 -9.16
C LYS A 251 19.57 -3.70 -9.63
N ASP A 252 19.73 -4.82 -8.92
CA ASP A 252 19.02 -6.05 -9.24
C ASP A 252 17.57 -5.98 -8.75
N LEU A 253 17.34 -5.34 -7.59
CA LEU A 253 16.00 -5.03 -7.10
C LEU A 253 15.22 -4.13 -8.07
N GLU A 254 15.86 -3.13 -8.69
CA GLU A 254 15.20 -2.31 -9.72
C GLU A 254 14.65 -3.15 -10.88
N LYS A 255 15.36 -4.24 -11.25
CA LYS A 255 15.01 -5.13 -12.35
C LYS A 255 14.08 -6.28 -11.94
N MET A 256 13.93 -6.53 -10.65
CA MET A 256 13.05 -7.60 -10.17
C MET A 256 11.63 -7.40 -10.67
N SER A 257 11.05 -8.43 -11.30
CA SER A 257 9.70 -8.33 -11.84
C SER A 257 8.65 -8.19 -10.72
N PRO A 258 7.47 -7.65 -11.04
CA PRO A 258 6.29 -7.91 -10.24
C PRO A 258 6.05 -9.42 -10.11
N ARG A 259 5.39 -9.82 -9.04
CA ARG A 259 4.95 -11.20 -8.86
C ARG A 259 3.86 -11.54 -9.87
N VAL A 260 4.02 -12.66 -10.57
CA VAL A 260 3.01 -13.24 -11.45
C VAL A 260 2.31 -14.37 -10.71
N GLN A 261 1.02 -14.25 -10.50
CA GLN A 261 0.22 -15.32 -9.90
C GLN A 261 -0.80 -15.84 -10.91
N GLY A 262 -0.98 -17.14 -10.96
CA GLY A 262 -1.98 -17.76 -11.83
C GLY A 262 -1.84 -19.27 -11.92
N SER A 263 -2.66 -19.86 -12.79
CA SER A 263 -2.63 -21.27 -13.11
C SER A 263 -1.73 -21.52 -14.32
N PHE A 264 -0.77 -22.42 -14.15
CA PHE A 264 0.19 -22.79 -15.18
C PHE A 264 0.02 -24.23 -15.59
N LEU A 265 0.16 -24.50 -16.89
CA LEU A 265 0.24 -25.84 -17.44
C LEU A 265 1.72 -26.27 -17.50
N PHE A 266 2.05 -27.41 -16.91
CA PHE A 266 3.38 -28.01 -17.03
C PHE A 266 3.55 -28.65 -18.41
N LEU A 267 4.61 -28.24 -19.11
CA LEU A 267 4.91 -28.69 -20.49
C LEU A 267 6.10 -29.68 -20.57
N GLY A 268 6.80 -29.91 -19.47
CA GLY A 268 7.99 -30.69 -19.39
C GLY A 268 9.16 -29.95 -18.73
N GLU A 269 10.33 -30.56 -18.70
CA GLU A 269 11.49 -29.98 -18.05
C GLU A 269 12.76 -30.17 -18.88
N ASP A 270 13.80 -29.41 -18.56
CA ASP A 270 15.17 -29.68 -18.97
C ASP A 270 16.06 -29.85 -17.72
N GLU A 271 17.35 -29.83 -17.86
CA GLU A 271 18.30 -30.06 -16.75
C GLU A 271 18.07 -29.00 -15.62
N LYS A 272 17.88 -27.76 -15.97
CA LYS A 272 17.83 -26.59 -15.04
C LYS A 272 16.42 -26.06 -14.79
N HIS A 273 15.50 -26.20 -15.74
CA HIS A 273 14.21 -25.50 -15.72
C HIS A 273 13.01 -26.43 -15.90
N LEU A 274 11.91 -26.03 -15.27
CA LEU A 274 10.56 -26.48 -15.59
C LEU A 274 9.98 -25.55 -16.66
N LYS A 275 9.48 -26.12 -17.76
CA LYS A 275 8.77 -25.39 -18.82
C LYS A 275 7.30 -25.32 -18.48
N ILE A 276 6.80 -24.13 -18.24
CA ILE A 276 5.42 -23.89 -17.83
C ILE A 276 4.77 -22.87 -18.76
N LYS A 277 3.45 -22.97 -18.89
CA LYS A 277 2.64 -22.05 -19.68
C LYS A 277 1.52 -21.47 -18.83
N HIS A 278 1.46 -20.15 -18.70
CA HIS A 278 0.35 -19.47 -18.02
C HIS A 278 -0.96 -19.67 -18.82
N ILE A 279 -1.97 -20.27 -18.18
CA ILE A 279 -3.17 -20.73 -18.90
C ILE A 279 -3.96 -19.55 -19.45
N ALA A 280 -4.12 -18.48 -18.68
CA ALA A 280 -4.96 -17.35 -19.10
C ALA A 280 -4.40 -16.52 -20.26
N THR A 281 -3.06 -16.50 -20.46
CA THR A 281 -2.39 -15.66 -21.48
C THR A 281 -1.60 -16.42 -22.50
N ASP A 282 -1.47 -17.75 -22.37
CA ASP A 282 -0.61 -18.65 -23.17
C ASP A 282 0.90 -18.30 -23.14
N LYS A 283 1.35 -17.34 -22.29
CA LYS A 283 2.76 -17.00 -22.13
C LYS A 283 3.54 -18.16 -21.50
N LYS A 284 4.74 -18.42 -22.01
CA LYS A 284 5.62 -19.51 -21.55
C LYS A 284 6.73 -18.96 -20.69
N PHE A 285 7.09 -19.72 -19.64
CA PHE A 285 8.14 -19.39 -18.69
C PHE A 285 9.07 -20.59 -18.49
N LYS A 286 10.32 -20.30 -18.12
CA LYS A 286 11.31 -21.27 -17.67
C LYS A 286 11.54 -21.05 -16.18
N LEU A 287 10.84 -21.82 -15.35
CA LEU A 287 10.94 -21.74 -13.90
C LEU A 287 12.19 -22.49 -13.44
N LEU A 288 13.00 -21.87 -12.60
CA LEU A 288 14.20 -22.50 -12.04
C LEU A 288 13.79 -23.72 -11.19
N LYS A 289 14.26 -24.91 -11.59
CA LYS A 289 13.87 -26.20 -11.00
C LYS A 289 14.22 -26.30 -9.51
N SER A 290 15.39 -25.80 -9.12
CA SER A 290 15.83 -25.78 -7.71
C SER A 290 14.96 -24.93 -6.80
N SER A 291 14.21 -23.97 -7.36
CA SER A 291 13.29 -23.14 -6.59
C SER A 291 11.93 -23.80 -6.31
N PHE A 292 11.58 -24.88 -7.05
CA PHE A 292 10.28 -25.53 -6.90
C PHE A 292 10.39 -26.88 -6.18
N PRO A 293 10.05 -26.96 -4.88
CA PRO A 293 10.30 -28.16 -4.06
C PRO A 293 9.62 -29.43 -4.57
N LYS A 294 8.43 -29.29 -5.18
CA LYS A 294 7.58 -30.41 -5.64
C LYS A 294 7.78 -30.77 -7.11
N HIS A 295 8.92 -30.41 -7.73
CA HIS A 295 9.15 -30.65 -9.16
C HIS A 295 9.09 -32.15 -9.54
N LYS A 296 9.48 -33.06 -8.63
CA LYS A 296 9.47 -34.52 -8.86
C LYS A 296 8.07 -35.14 -8.95
N ASP A 297 7.04 -34.43 -8.43
CA ASP A 297 5.66 -34.91 -8.40
C ASP A 297 4.89 -34.50 -9.66
N LEU A 298 5.51 -33.72 -10.56
CA LEU A 298 4.86 -33.19 -11.76
C LEU A 298 4.72 -34.26 -12.82
N LYS A 299 3.49 -34.43 -13.33
CA LYS A 299 3.16 -35.22 -14.51
C LYS A 299 2.94 -34.29 -15.69
N GLU A 300 3.17 -34.78 -16.90
CA GLU A 300 2.88 -34.03 -18.12
C GLU A 300 1.44 -33.49 -18.10
N LYS A 301 1.27 -32.22 -18.44
CA LYS A 301 0.00 -31.47 -18.41
C LYS A 301 -0.61 -31.26 -17.02
N SER A 302 0.12 -31.48 -15.91
CA SER A 302 -0.34 -31.04 -14.59
C SER A 302 -0.65 -29.53 -14.60
N ILE A 303 -1.70 -29.14 -13.92
CA ILE A 303 -2.04 -27.73 -13.69
C ILE A 303 -1.48 -27.34 -12.32
N ILE A 304 -0.75 -26.21 -12.28
CA ILE A 304 -0.10 -25.70 -11.07
C ILE A 304 -0.57 -24.27 -10.85
N PHE A 305 -1.29 -24.02 -9.77
CA PHE A 305 -1.52 -22.66 -9.30
C PHE A 305 -0.36 -22.24 -8.41
N MET A 306 0.33 -21.13 -8.75
CA MET A 306 1.49 -20.64 -8.01
C MET A 306 1.81 -19.18 -8.34
N GLY A 307 2.69 -18.58 -7.52
CA GLY A 307 3.36 -17.33 -7.83
C GLY A 307 4.76 -17.56 -8.41
N ILE A 308 5.21 -16.68 -9.30
CA ILE A 308 6.58 -16.64 -9.82
C ILE A 308 7.10 -15.21 -9.90
N VAL A 309 8.42 -15.04 -9.71
CA VAL A 309 9.12 -13.74 -9.78
C VAL A 309 10.39 -13.89 -10.59
N GLU A 310 10.69 -12.93 -11.46
CA GLU A 310 11.98 -12.89 -12.17
C GLU A 310 13.04 -12.20 -11.31
N TRP A 311 14.10 -12.94 -11.00
CA TRP A 311 15.30 -12.49 -10.32
C TRP A 311 16.55 -12.96 -11.05
N HIS A 312 17.49 -12.08 -11.34
CA HIS A 312 18.70 -12.36 -12.13
C HIS A 312 18.42 -13.05 -13.49
N LYS A 313 17.34 -12.63 -14.18
CA LYS A 313 16.88 -13.21 -15.47
C LYS A 313 16.42 -14.67 -15.39
N GLU A 314 16.19 -15.19 -14.20
CA GLU A 314 15.63 -16.51 -13.95
C GLU A 314 14.28 -16.36 -13.25
N TRP A 315 13.31 -17.17 -13.62
CA TRP A 315 12.02 -17.21 -12.92
C TRP A 315 12.10 -18.13 -11.71
N TRP A 316 11.76 -17.59 -10.55
CA TRP A 316 11.77 -18.27 -9.26
C TRP A 316 10.34 -18.53 -8.81
N PHE A 317 10.11 -19.69 -8.17
CA PHE A 317 8.88 -19.98 -7.47
C PHE A 317 8.72 -19.03 -6.27
N SER A 318 7.50 -18.52 -6.05
CA SER A 318 7.17 -17.62 -4.95
C SER A 318 5.83 -17.99 -4.32
N GLY A 319 5.80 -18.09 -3.00
CA GLY A 319 4.61 -18.41 -2.23
C GLY A 319 4.25 -19.87 -2.17
N VAL A 320 3.00 -20.21 -2.41
CA VAL A 320 2.42 -21.54 -2.30
C VAL A 320 2.17 -22.15 -3.69
N SER A 321 2.19 -23.49 -3.77
CA SER A 321 1.79 -24.21 -4.97
C SER A 321 0.65 -25.18 -4.69
N ILE A 322 -0.36 -25.16 -5.56
CA ILE A 322 -1.48 -26.13 -5.57
C ILE A 322 -1.44 -26.85 -6.91
N MET A 323 -1.32 -28.17 -6.88
CA MET A 323 -1.26 -29.00 -8.09
C MET A 323 -2.58 -29.75 -8.28
N SER A 324 -2.99 -29.89 -9.54
CA SER A 324 -4.11 -30.71 -9.96
C SER A 324 -3.83 -31.42 -11.28
N ASP A 325 -4.57 -32.47 -11.56
CA ASP A 325 -4.53 -33.15 -12.85
C ASP A 325 -5.10 -32.24 -13.94
N TYR A 326 -4.83 -32.59 -15.21
CA TYR A 326 -5.35 -31.89 -16.39
C TYR A 326 -6.87 -31.86 -16.38
N ASN A 327 -7.44 -30.68 -16.58
CA ASN A 327 -8.87 -30.45 -16.67
C ASN A 327 -9.17 -29.41 -17.75
N GLU A 328 -9.81 -29.82 -18.85
CA GLU A 328 -10.10 -28.96 -19.99
C GLU A 328 -11.12 -27.87 -19.68
N GLU A 329 -12.18 -28.19 -18.93
CA GLU A 329 -13.20 -27.23 -18.50
C GLU A 329 -12.59 -26.11 -17.63
N PHE A 330 -11.71 -26.49 -16.70
CA PHE A 330 -10.96 -25.52 -15.89
C PHE A 330 -10.09 -24.61 -16.77
N ILE A 331 -9.39 -25.17 -17.75
CA ILE A 331 -8.52 -24.40 -18.66
C ILE A 331 -9.33 -23.36 -19.44
N GLU A 332 -10.48 -23.75 -20.01
CA GLU A 332 -11.32 -22.83 -20.77
C GLU A 332 -11.91 -21.71 -19.88
N LYS A 333 -12.29 -22.05 -18.63
CA LYS A 333 -12.74 -21.04 -17.65
C LYS A 333 -11.59 -20.08 -17.26
N GLU A 334 -10.38 -20.61 -17.04
CA GLU A 334 -9.22 -19.81 -16.64
C GLU A 334 -8.74 -18.87 -17.76
N LYS A 335 -8.87 -19.25 -19.03
CA LYS A 335 -8.61 -18.36 -20.17
C LYS A 335 -9.53 -17.14 -20.21
N GLN A 336 -10.68 -17.20 -19.55
CA GLN A 336 -11.61 -16.08 -19.45
C GLN A 336 -11.37 -15.25 -18.16
N ASN A 337 -10.50 -15.71 -17.26
CA ASN A 337 -10.23 -15.07 -15.98
C ASN A 337 -9.43 -13.78 -16.17
N ILE A 338 -10.10 -12.64 -15.99
CA ILE A 338 -9.50 -11.30 -16.15
C ILE A 338 -8.40 -11.08 -15.13
N HIS A 339 -8.59 -11.48 -13.88
CA HIS A 339 -7.58 -11.27 -12.82
C HIS A 339 -6.28 -12.02 -13.10
N SER A 340 -6.37 -13.25 -13.60
CA SER A 340 -5.19 -14.00 -14.03
C SER A 340 -4.47 -13.33 -15.19
N LYS A 341 -5.20 -12.73 -16.14
CA LYS A 341 -4.61 -11.96 -17.25
C LYS A 341 -3.91 -10.69 -16.74
N GLU A 342 -4.52 -9.99 -15.81
CA GLU A 342 -3.98 -8.76 -15.23
C GLU A 342 -2.64 -8.97 -14.52
N SER A 343 -2.38 -10.15 -13.96
CA SER A 343 -1.11 -10.46 -13.30
C SER A 343 0.12 -10.32 -14.23
N LEU A 344 -0.10 -10.41 -15.54
CA LEU A 344 0.92 -10.27 -16.59
C LEU A 344 0.86 -8.94 -17.34
N SER A 345 -0.02 -8.03 -16.96
CA SER A 345 -0.23 -6.76 -17.66
C SER A 345 1.04 -5.89 -17.74
N PHE A 346 1.97 -6.04 -16.81
CA PHE A 346 3.26 -5.33 -16.84
C PHE A 346 4.18 -5.76 -17.99
N MET A 347 3.92 -6.93 -18.60
CA MET A 347 4.66 -7.44 -19.78
C MET A 347 4.01 -7.02 -21.10
N GLU A 348 2.88 -6.32 -21.07
CA GLU A 348 2.18 -5.83 -22.24
C GLU A 348 2.66 -4.45 -22.64
N ASP A 349 2.23 -3.97 -23.82
CA ASP A 349 2.50 -2.61 -24.27
C ASP A 349 1.70 -1.61 -23.43
N GLN A 350 2.34 -1.07 -22.41
CA GLN A 350 1.74 -0.10 -21.49
C GLN A 350 1.42 1.24 -22.20
N ALA A 351 2.10 1.57 -23.27
CA ALA A 351 1.81 2.76 -24.06
C ALA A 351 0.46 2.63 -24.76
N LEU A 352 0.20 1.48 -25.40
CA LEU A 352 -1.08 1.18 -26.04
C LEU A 352 -2.25 1.16 -25.03
N ILE A 353 -2.04 0.58 -23.84
CA ILE A 353 -3.07 0.58 -22.79
C ILE A 353 -3.42 2.01 -22.37
N ARG A 354 -2.42 2.88 -22.18
CA ARG A 354 -2.65 4.29 -21.82
C ARG A 354 -3.34 5.06 -22.93
N GLU A 355 -2.99 4.82 -24.18
CA GLU A 355 -3.64 5.44 -25.33
C GLU A 355 -5.12 5.07 -25.39
N ASN A 356 -5.45 3.78 -25.27
CA ASN A 356 -6.83 3.31 -25.22
C ASN A 356 -7.63 3.91 -24.05
N LEU A 357 -7.02 3.99 -22.84
CA LEU A 357 -7.68 4.63 -21.69
C LEU A 357 -7.93 6.12 -21.93
N LYS A 358 -7.00 6.81 -22.58
CA LYS A 358 -7.15 8.21 -22.95
C LYS A 358 -8.28 8.40 -23.96
N GLU A 359 -8.37 7.57 -25.00
CA GLU A 359 -9.46 7.60 -25.98
C GLU A 359 -10.82 7.40 -25.31
N HIS A 360 -10.92 6.41 -24.40
CA HIS A 360 -12.14 6.20 -23.62
C HIS A 360 -12.50 7.40 -22.75
N HIS A 361 -11.50 8.03 -22.13
CA HIS A 361 -11.70 9.22 -21.30
C HIS A 361 -12.20 10.41 -22.13
N GLU A 362 -11.59 10.67 -23.28
CA GLU A 362 -11.98 11.74 -24.20
C GLU A 362 -13.41 11.52 -24.72
N ALA A 363 -13.75 10.28 -25.10
CA ALA A 363 -15.11 9.92 -25.51
C ALA A 363 -16.14 10.13 -24.39
N PHE A 364 -15.76 9.77 -23.14
CA PHE A 364 -16.63 10.02 -21.99
C PHE A 364 -16.85 11.51 -21.75
N LEU A 365 -15.82 12.33 -21.83
CA LEU A 365 -15.95 13.79 -21.70
C LEU A 365 -16.89 14.36 -22.77
N ILE A 366 -16.83 13.88 -24.01
CA ILE A 366 -17.76 14.31 -25.07
C ILE A 366 -19.20 13.89 -24.71
N TYR A 367 -19.41 12.63 -24.34
CA TYR A 367 -20.72 12.10 -23.94
C TYR A 367 -21.32 12.85 -22.75
N ASN A 368 -20.51 13.12 -21.73
CA ASN A 368 -20.93 13.75 -20.47
C ASN A 368 -20.64 15.28 -20.42
N LYS A 369 -20.64 15.94 -21.58
CA LYS A 369 -20.57 17.43 -21.70
C LYS A 369 -19.33 18.05 -21.01
N GLY A 370 -18.18 17.40 -21.12
CA GLY A 370 -16.88 17.91 -20.65
C GLY A 370 -16.58 17.62 -19.18
N VAL A 371 -17.36 16.79 -18.48
CA VAL A 371 -17.18 16.51 -17.05
C VAL A 371 -16.85 15.04 -16.83
N PRO A 372 -15.80 14.68 -16.05
CA PRO A 372 -15.39 13.29 -15.85
C PRO A 372 -16.26 12.52 -14.84
N ILE A 373 -17.32 13.14 -14.32
CA ILE A 373 -18.17 12.62 -13.24
C ILE A 373 -19.64 12.83 -13.55
N VAL A 374 -20.48 11.88 -13.16
CA VAL A 374 -21.94 12.01 -13.21
C VAL A 374 -22.57 11.49 -11.91
N PHE A 375 -23.70 12.09 -11.53
CA PHE A 375 -24.45 11.75 -10.33
C PHE A 375 -25.82 11.21 -10.74
N LEU A 376 -26.11 9.98 -10.34
CA LEU A 376 -27.26 9.20 -10.78
C LEU A 376 -27.93 8.55 -9.57
N LYS A 377 -29.22 8.25 -9.68
CA LYS A 377 -29.82 7.23 -8.80
C LYS A 377 -29.32 5.85 -9.22
N LYS A 378 -29.28 4.91 -8.28
CA LYS A 378 -28.81 3.55 -8.53
C LYS A 378 -29.48 2.91 -9.75
N GLU A 379 -30.79 3.09 -9.88
CA GLU A 379 -31.60 2.57 -11.01
C GLU A 379 -31.25 3.15 -12.40
N GLU A 380 -30.60 4.34 -12.43
CA GLU A 380 -30.22 5.03 -13.68
C GLU A 380 -28.84 4.62 -14.20
N VAL A 381 -28.01 3.96 -13.36
CA VAL A 381 -26.60 3.68 -13.67
C VAL A 381 -26.45 2.76 -14.88
N ASP A 382 -27.22 1.66 -14.93
CA ASP A 382 -27.13 0.70 -16.01
C ASP A 382 -27.55 1.31 -17.36
N ASP A 383 -28.60 2.12 -17.37
CA ASP A 383 -29.07 2.82 -18.58
C ASP A 383 -28.05 3.84 -19.07
N PHE A 384 -27.45 4.60 -18.14
CA PHE A 384 -26.40 5.56 -18.46
C PHE A 384 -25.16 4.87 -19.05
N MET A 385 -24.71 3.77 -18.42
CA MET A 385 -23.54 3.02 -18.90
C MET A 385 -23.79 2.37 -20.25
N ASN A 386 -24.97 1.78 -20.47
CA ASN A 386 -25.33 1.24 -21.76
C ASN A 386 -25.35 2.33 -22.85
N GLY A 387 -25.94 3.50 -22.56
CA GLY A 387 -25.94 4.64 -23.48
C GLY A 387 -24.54 5.14 -23.83
N TYR A 388 -23.62 5.19 -22.84
CA TYR A 388 -22.21 5.52 -23.11
C TYR A 388 -21.54 4.47 -24.01
N PHE A 389 -21.73 3.18 -23.74
CA PHE A 389 -21.10 2.13 -24.55
C PHE A 389 -21.64 2.12 -26.00
N ASP A 390 -22.92 2.38 -26.20
CA ASP A 390 -23.49 2.54 -27.53
C ASP A 390 -22.83 3.73 -28.25
N PHE A 391 -22.77 4.89 -27.60
CA PHE A 391 -22.08 6.08 -28.12
C PHE A 391 -20.59 5.80 -28.46
N PHE A 392 -19.85 5.18 -27.54
CA PHE A 392 -18.43 4.87 -27.76
C PHE A 392 -18.24 3.92 -28.94
N THR A 393 -19.04 2.86 -29.03
CA THR A 393 -18.93 1.89 -30.12
C THR A 393 -19.31 2.46 -31.47
N GLU A 394 -20.23 3.41 -31.51
CA GLU A 394 -20.58 4.14 -32.74
C GLU A 394 -19.46 5.07 -33.19
N THR A 395 -18.87 5.80 -32.24
CA THR A 395 -17.80 6.77 -32.49
C THR A 395 -16.49 6.09 -32.89
N ALA A 396 -16.18 4.93 -32.29
CA ALA A 396 -14.98 4.15 -32.59
C ALA A 396 -15.07 3.34 -33.90
N GLY A 397 -16.21 3.36 -34.60
CA GLY A 397 -16.38 2.67 -35.87
C GLY A 397 -16.29 1.14 -35.79
N LEU A 398 -16.60 0.55 -34.63
CA LEU A 398 -16.55 -0.89 -34.42
C LEU A 398 -17.59 -1.64 -35.25
N SER A 399 -17.23 -2.81 -35.77
CA SER A 399 -18.16 -3.70 -36.45
C SER A 399 -19.23 -4.24 -35.47
N ALA A 400 -20.37 -4.71 -36.00
CA ALA A 400 -21.46 -5.27 -35.19
C ALA A 400 -20.99 -6.45 -34.31
N GLU A 401 -20.04 -7.27 -34.79
CA GLU A 401 -19.47 -8.40 -34.07
C GLU A 401 -18.53 -7.94 -32.92
N GLU A 402 -17.74 -6.90 -33.16
CA GLU A 402 -16.87 -6.28 -32.13
C GLU A 402 -17.70 -5.58 -31.07
N LYS A 403 -18.82 -4.89 -31.48
CA LYS A 403 -19.78 -4.30 -30.55
C LYS A 403 -20.42 -5.35 -29.64
N GLU A 404 -20.86 -6.48 -30.17
CA GLU A 404 -21.46 -7.56 -29.38
C GLU A 404 -20.44 -8.17 -28.40
N LYS A 405 -19.19 -8.36 -28.82
CA LYS A 405 -18.11 -8.82 -27.97
C LYS A 405 -17.75 -7.80 -26.86
N ALA A 406 -17.72 -6.51 -27.20
CA ALA A 406 -17.49 -5.44 -26.25
C ALA A 406 -18.61 -5.37 -25.20
N VAL A 407 -19.86 -5.34 -25.60
CA VAL A 407 -21.03 -5.30 -24.71
C VAL A 407 -21.07 -6.53 -23.78
N LYS A 408 -20.81 -7.74 -24.28
CA LYS A 408 -20.75 -8.96 -23.45
C LYS A 408 -19.61 -8.91 -22.44
N LYS A 409 -18.48 -8.29 -22.78
CA LYS A 409 -17.29 -8.14 -21.93
C LYS A 409 -17.51 -7.07 -20.85
N TYR A 410 -18.32 -6.06 -21.13
CA TYR A 410 -18.43 -4.83 -20.34
C TYR A 410 -19.74 -4.70 -19.56
N LYS A 411 -20.71 -5.62 -19.71
CA LYS A 411 -21.89 -5.61 -18.84
C LYS A 411 -21.51 -5.99 -17.43
N PRO A 412 -21.69 -5.09 -16.44
CA PRO A 412 -21.52 -5.47 -15.05
C PRO A 412 -22.51 -6.57 -14.72
N LYS A 413 -22.02 -7.65 -14.11
CA LYS A 413 -22.92 -8.55 -13.40
C LYS A 413 -23.30 -7.79 -12.13
N ALA A 414 -24.55 -7.41 -12.04
CA ALA A 414 -25.10 -6.80 -10.84
C ALA A 414 -24.86 -7.75 -9.66
N ASP A 415 -23.94 -7.41 -8.79
CA ASP A 415 -23.85 -8.03 -7.47
C ASP A 415 -25.11 -7.57 -6.71
N LYS A 416 -25.87 -8.56 -6.23
CA LYS A 416 -27.12 -8.34 -5.50
C LYS A 416 -26.81 -7.97 -4.05
N GLU A 417 -26.16 -6.84 -3.82
CA GLU A 417 -26.21 -6.23 -2.50
C GLU A 417 -27.45 -5.33 -2.40
N GLU A 418 -28.18 -5.46 -1.31
CA GLU A 418 -29.43 -4.76 -1.01
C GLU A 418 -29.17 -3.29 -0.64
N GLU A 419 -28.62 -2.49 -1.55
CA GLU A 419 -28.64 -1.04 -1.36
C GLU A 419 -30.04 -0.49 -1.64
N LYS A 420 -30.41 0.55 -0.88
CA LYS A 420 -31.73 1.19 -1.02
C LYS A 420 -31.87 1.84 -2.40
N PRO A 421 -33.05 1.78 -3.05
CA PRO A 421 -33.28 2.33 -4.40
C PRO A 421 -32.91 3.82 -4.56
N ASP A 422 -33.03 4.61 -3.51
CA ASP A 422 -32.76 6.05 -3.52
C ASP A 422 -31.29 6.43 -3.30
N THR A 423 -30.37 5.45 -3.26
CA THR A 423 -28.93 5.72 -3.10
C THR A 423 -28.39 6.48 -4.30
N VAL A 424 -27.68 7.58 -4.03
CA VAL A 424 -26.99 8.36 -5.07
C VAL A 424 -25.68 7.68 -5.41
N MET A 425 -25.49 7.39 -6.69
CA MET A 425 -24.28 6.80 -7.23
C MET A 425 -23.45 7.87 -7.94
N VAL A 426 -22.15 7.83 -7.72
CA VAL A 426 -21.16 8.67 -8.38
C VAL A 426 -20.40 7.79 -9.37
N VAL A 427 -20.58 8.05 -10.67
CA VAL A 427 -19.82 7.40 -11.73
C VAL A 427 -18.71 8.34 -12.17
N PHE A 428 -17.48 7.95 -11.95
CA PHE A 428 -16.28 8.73 -12.29
C PHE A 428 -15.48 7.99 -13.37
N HIS A 429 -15.07 8.68 -14.42
CA HIS A 429 -14.16 8.11 -15.41
C HIS A 429 -12.73 8.51 -15.10
N ASN A 430 -12.01 7.59 -14.47
CA ASN A 430 -10.59 7.75 -14.17
C ASN A 430 -9.75 7.50 -15.44
N ILE A 431 -8.91 8.47 -15.81
CA ILE A 431 -8.03 8.39 -16.99
C ILE A 431 -7.01 7.24 -16.91
N ASN A 432 -6.69 6.75 -15.72
CA ASN A 432 -5.68 5.70 -15.51
C ASN A 432 -6.28 4.30 -15.32
N SER A 433 -7.57 4.19 -14.98
CA SER A 433 -8.21 2.91 -14.63
C SER A 433 -9.59 2.67 -15.26
N GLY A 434 -10.16 3.65 -15.95
CA GLY A 434 -11.51 3.53 -16.53
C GLY A 434 -12.60 3.95 -15.56
N PHE A 435 -13.77 3.27 -15.60
CA PHE A 435 -14.90 3.62 -14.75
C PHE A 435 -14.72 3.20 -13.30
N GLU A 436 -15.10 4.11 -12.42
CA GLU A 436 -15.21 3.91 -10.98
C GLU A 436 -16.62 4.31 -10.54
N VAL A 437 -17.28 3.45 -9.76
CA VAL A 437 -18.65 3.66 -9.29
C VAL A 437 -18.65 3.61 -7.76
N TYR A 438 -19.14 4.67 -7.14
CA TYR A 438 -19.16 4.84 -5.70
C TYR A 438 -20.54 5.29 -5.21
N SER A 439 -20.86 5.04 -3.95
CA SER A 439 -22.08 5.52 -3.32
C SER A 439 -21.78 6.50 -2.18
N ASN A 440 -22.72 7.41 -1.93
CA ASN A 440 -22.72 8.30 -0.76
C ASN A 440 -21.47 9.20 -0.60
N ILE A 441 -20.91 9.70 -1.72
CA ILE A 441 -19.81 10.68 -1.72
C ILE A 441 -20.12 11.90 -2.61
N GLU A 442 -21.35 12.03 -3.09
CA GLU A 442 -21.75 13.04 -4.05
C GLU A 442 -21.52 14.47 -3.54
N ASN A 443 -21.60 14.67 -2.21
CA ASN A 443 -21.47 15.99 -1.62
C ASN A 443 -20.03 16.53 -1.62
N ALA A 444 -19.04 15.68 -1.86
CA ALA A 444 -17.65 16.12 -2.05
C ALA A 444 -17.41 16.91 -3.34
N PHE A 445 -18.41 17.00 -4.25
CA PHE A 445 -18.26 17.61 -5.59
C PHE A 445 -19.19 18.79 -5.79
N CYS A 446 -18.70 20.01 -5.58
CA CYS A 446 -19.45 21.27 -5.64
C CYS A 446 -19.56 21.80 -7.08
N ILE A 447 -20.11 21.03 -8.01
CA ILE A 447 -20.31 21.41 -9.42
C ILE A 447 -21.79 21.60 -9.76
N LYS A 448 -22.08 22.37 -10.82
CA LYS A 448 -23.45 22.67 -11.26
C LYS A 448 -24.25 21.44 -11.66
N GLN A 449 -23.58 20.41 -12.18
CA GLN A 449 -24.18 19.16 -12.64
C GLN A 449 -24.65 18.27 -11.48
N ASN A 450 -24.18 18.52 -10.27
CA ASN A 450 -24.58 17.77 -9.09
C ASN A 450 -25.93 18.25 -8.54
N LYS A 451 -27.00 17.54 -8.89
CA LYS A 451 -28.38 17.83 -8.47
C LYS A 451 -28.66 17.41 -7.01
N PHE A 452 -27.79 16.57 -6.44
CA PHE A 452 -27.97 15.95 -5.13
C PHE A 452 -27.14 16.62 -4.02
N LEU A 453 -26.45 17.72 -4.35
CA LEU A 453 -25.52 18.39 -3.44
C LEU A 453 -26.21 18.88 -2.16
N ASP A 454 -25.85 18.31 -1.03
CA ASP A 454 -26.12 18.79 0.32
C ASP A 454 -24.88 19.48 0.88
N LYS A 455 -24.99 20.80 1.09
CA LYS A 455 -23.86 21.63 1.53
C LYS A 455 -23.39 21.32 2.94
N ASP A 456 -24.25 20.76 3.78
CA ASP A 456 -23.91 20.45 5.18
C ASP A 456 -23.09 19.15 5.28
N ARG A 457 -23.05 18.35 4.22
CA ARG A 457 -22.31 17.08 4.14
C ARG A 457 -21.00 17.15 3.37
N ILE A 458 -20.62 18.30 2.83
CA ILE A 458 -19.41 18.46 2.01
C ILE A 458 -18.16 17.90 2.71
N ASP A 459 -17.93 18.32 3.95
CA ASP A 459 -16.77 17.89 4.73
C ASP A 459 -16.80 16.39 5.02
N GLN A 460 -17.97 15.84 5.38
CA GLN A 460 -18.13 14.42 5.67
C GLN A 460 -17.71 13.56 4.47
N ASP A 461 -18.27 13.83 3.30
CA ASP A 461 -18.01 13.06 2.09
C ASP A 461 -16.57 13.27 1.59
N PHE A 462 -16.04 14.50 1.73
CA PHE A 462 -14.63 14.77 1.42
C PHE A 462 -13.69 13.95 2.31
N TYR A 463 -13.89 13.95 3.64
CA TYR A 463 -13.05 13.16 4.54
C TYR A 463 -13.19 11.65 4.28
N GLN A 464 -14.36 11.18 3.91
CA GLN A 464 -14.56 9.79 3.49
C GLN A 464 -13.67 9.44 2.29
N ILE A 465 -13.69 10.27 1.23
CA ILE A 465 -12.81 10.09 0.07
C ILE A 465 -11.35 10.20 0.50
N PHE A 466 -11.00 11.18 1.30
CA PHE A 466 -9.61 11.50 1.66
C PHE A 466 -8.95 10.38 2.48
N LEU A 467 -9.62 9.85 3.49
CA LEU A 467 -9.04 8.88 4.43
C LEU A 467 -9.07 7.44 3.92
N ALA A 468 -10.07 7.04 3.14
CA ALA A 468 -10.22 5.66 2.73
C ALA A 468 -9.38 5.34 1.46
N ASN A 469 -8.50 4.35 1.55
CA ASN A 469 -7.55 3.98 0.49
C ASN A 469 -8.22 3.36 -0.76
N PHE A 470 -9.46 2.92 -0.67
CA PHE A 470 -10.15 2.30 -1.82
C PHE A 470 -10.65 3.33 -2.85
N TYR A 471 -10.86 4.59 -2.49
CA TYR A 471 -11.09 5.67 -3.47
C TYR A 471 -9.79 6.00 -4.19
N SER A 472 -9.87 6.22 -5.51
CA SER A 472 -8.68 6.56 -6.29
C SER A 472 -8.14 7.95 -5.93
N LYS A 473 -6.84 8.14 -6.21
CA LYS A 473 -6.20 9.45 -6.10
C LYS A 473 -6.87 10.47 -7.03
N GLU A 474 -7.23 10.05 -8.22
CA GLU A 474 -7.80 10.90 -9.25
C GLU A 474 -9.17 11.46 -8.86
N ILE A 475 -10.03 10.68 -8.20
CA ILE A 475 -11.32 11.20 -7.71
C ILE A 475 -11.12 12.15 -6.54
N LEU A 476 -10.10 11.93 -5.68
CA LEU A 476 -9.72 12.86 -4.63
C LEU A 476 -9.20 14.17 -5.22
N ASP A 477 -8.28 14.12 -6.17
CA ASP A 477 -7.73 15.30 -6.84
C ASP A 477 -8.85 16.12 -7.50
N TYR A 478 -9.79 15.44 -8.16
CA TYR A 478 -10.95 16.12 -8.77
C TYR A 478 -11.88 16.73 -7.73
N SER A 479 -12.13 16.05 -6.60
CA SER A 479 -12.90 16.63 -5.48
C SER A 479 -12.25 17.91 -4.94
N ILE A 480 -10.93 17.92 -4.76
CA ILE A 480 -10.16 19.10 -4.36
C ILE A 480 -10.31 20.21 -5.39
N GLU A 481 -10.08 19.92 -6.68
CA GLU A 481 -10.19 20.89 -7.77
C GLU A 481 -11.52 21.64 -7.77
N VAL A 482 -12.64 20.93 -7.61
CA VAL A 482 -13.97 21.51 -7.74
C VAL A 482 -14.57 22.02 -6.42
N SER A 483 -14.03 21.63 -5.26
CA SER A 483 -14.63 21.89 -3.96
C SER A 483 -13.71 22.56 -2.92
N GLU A 484 -12.41 22.76 -3.21
CA GLU A 484 -11.40 23.30 -2.26
C GLU A 484 -11.91 24.46 -1.42
N LYS A 485 -12.53 25.47 -2.08
CA LYS A 485 -13.05 26.68 -1.41
C LYS A 485 -14.23 26.41 -0.46
N LYS A 486 -14.83 25.21 -0.50
CA LYS A 486 -15.98 24.84 0.32
C LYS A 486 -15.60 23.92 1.48
N ILE A 487 -14.53 23.15 1.32
CA ILE A 487 -14.05 22.18 2.29
C ILE A 487 -13.37 22.87 3.47
N SER A 488 -13.76 22.54 4.68
CA SER A 488 -13.24 23.18 5.91
C SER A 488 -11.77 22.86 6.16
N PHE A 489 -11.28 21.69 5.71
CA PHE A 489 -9.89 21.29 5.79
C PHE A 489 -8.95 22.34 5.18
N PHE A 490 -9.27 22.88 4.00
CA PHE A 490 -8.45 23.89 3.32
C PHE A 490 -8.66 25.31 3.89
N LYS A 491 -9.83 25.59 4.47
CA LYS A 491 -10.09 26.90 5.09
C LYS A 491 -9.35 27.10 6.40
N LYS A 492 -9.12 26.02 7.14
CA LYS A 492 -8.49 26.06 8.47
C LYS A 492 -6.96 25.97 8.42
N ASN A 493 -6.41 25.42 7.35
CA ASN A 493 -4.99 25.09 7.23
C ASN A 493 -4.48 25.51 5.84
N ASN A 494 -3.36 26.22 5.80
CA ASN A 494 -2.70 26.63 4.56
C ASN A 494 -1.65 25.60 4.17
N TYR A 495 -2.07 24.38 3.83
CA TYR A 495 -1.13 23.34 3.38
C TYR A 495 -0.54 23.67 2.00
N THR A 496 0.76 23.45 1.85
CA THR A 496 1.45 23.54 0.56
C THR A 496 1.05 22.37 -0.35
N LYS A 497 1.38 22.46 -1.64
CA LYS A 497 1.13 21.37 -2.59
C LYS A 497 1.92 20.11 -2.22
N GLU A 498 3.13 20.28 -1.72
CA GLU A 498 4.01 19.20 -1.24
C GLU A 498 3.41 18.48 -0.04
N GLU A 499 2.84 19.22 0.91
CA GLU A 499 2.17 18.64 2.07
C GLU A 499 0.88 17.92 1.68
N LEU A 500 0.12 18.42 0.72
CA LEU A 500 -1.05 17.74 0.17
C LEU A 500 -0.66 16.46 -0.57
N ASP A 501 0.41 16.46 -1.37
CA ASP A 501 0.91 15.23 -2.00
C ASP A 501 1.40 14.24 -0.96
N PHE A 502 2.06 14.69 0.11
CA PHE A 502 2.48 13.82 1.21
C PHE A 502 1.27 13.17 1.89
N PHE A 503 0.22 13.92 2.23
CA PHE A 503 -1.03 13.36 2.78
C PHE A 503 -1.67 12.37 1.81
N THR A 504 -1.70 12.72 0.52
CA THR A 504 -2.26 11.83 -0.51
C THR A 504 -1.49 10.52 -0.57
N ARG A 505 -0.16 10.55 -0.54
CA ARG A 505 0.66 9.33 -0.43
C ARG A 505 0.36 8.53 0.81
N PHE A 506 0.19 9.22 1.95
CA PHE A 506 -0.07 8.58 3.23
C PHE A 506 -1.40 7.83 3.26
N PHE A 507 -2.48 8.42 2.76
CA PHE A 507 -3.82 7.82 2.78
C PHE A 507 -4.18 7.02 1.53
N LYS A 508 -3.48 7.22 0.42
CA LYS A 508 -3.72 6.61 -0.90
C LYS A 508 -2.53 5.78 -1.41
N GLN A 509 -1.72 5.23 -0.51
CA GLN A 509 -0.48 4.54 -0.86
C GLN A 509 -0.65 3.48 -1.95
N GLY A 510 -1.75 2.71 -1.94
CA GLY A 510 -2.03 1.70 -2.96
C GLY A 510 -2.22 2.26 -4.37
N ASN A 511 -2.57 3.55 -4.51
CA ASN A 511 -2.82 4.17 -5.81
C ASN A 511 -1.53 4.57 -6.55
N TYR A 512 -0.41 4.71 -5.86
CA TYR A 512 0.86 5.13 -6.47
C TYR A 512 1.57 4.00 -7.26
N HIS A 513 1.18 2.76 -7.03
CA HIS A 513 1.72 1.58 -7.71
C HIS A 513 0.70 0.89 -8.63
N THR A 514 -0.50 1.45 -8.77
CA THR A 514 -1.49 0.95 -9.72
C THR A 514 -0.99 1.13 -11.15
N LYS A 515 -0.96 0.04 -11.89
CA LYS A 515 -0.66 0.09 -13.34
C LYS A 515 -1.93 0.43 -14.09
N PRO A 516 -1.83 1.17 -15.21
CA PRO A 516 -2.97 1.36 -16.10
C PRO A 516 -3.56 0.01 -16.49
N ARG A 517 -4.86 -0.14 -16.31
CA ARG A 517 -5.61 -1.37 -16.63
C ARG A 517 -6.74 -0.99 -17.56
N LEU A 518 -6.98 -1.78 -18.59
CA LEU A 518 -8.24 -1.75 -19.31
C LEU A 518 -9.31 -2.41 -18.44
N THR A 519 -9.57 -1.83 -17.31
CA THR A 519 -10.64 -2.31 -16.43
C THR A 519 -11.89 -1.56 -16.75
N VAL A 520 -12.94 -2.27 -16.80
CA VAL A 520 -14.17 -1.76 -17.27
C VAL A 520 -14.94 -1.04 -16.21
N ILE A 521 -15.06 -1.61 -15.03
CA ILE A 521 -15.74 -1.00 -13.89
C ILE A 521 -15.06 -1.50 -12.62
N LYS A 522 -14.63 -0.58 -11.78
CA LYS A 522 -14.22 -0.84 -10.41
C LYS A 522 -15.40 -0.49 -9.52
N ASN A 523 -16.07 -1.50 -9.00
CA ASN A 523 -17.06 -1.34 -7.94
C ASN A 523 -16.34 -1.30 -6.60
N ALA A 524 -16.68 -0.35 -5.76
CA ALA A 524 -16.23 -0.26 -4.37
C ALA A 524 -17.20 -0.99 -3.47
#